data_124bfee150dff647b4a5fd119e4f3bd4
#
_entry.id   124bfee150dff647b4a5fd119e4f3bd4
#
_cell.length_a   1.000
_cell.length_b   1.000
_cell.length_c   1.000
_cell.angle_alpha   90.00
_cell.angle_beta   90.00
_cell.angle_gamma   90.00
#
_symmetry.space_group_name_H-M   'P 1'
#
loop_
_entity.id
_entity.type
_entity.pdbx_description
1 polymer ?
#
loop_
_entity_poly.entity_id
_entity_poly.type
_entity_poly.pdbx_seq_one_letter_code
_entity_poly.pdbx_strand_id
1 'polypeptide(L)'
;MNDRQPHSLFKDAAPMSPSETTCAISDWPDVDTLYARFRELVAQPMRPIRREHLPAVMDYFEQRCQGSKRLSEAARKVIPGGVQHNLAFNHPFPLAMSEAEGAWLTDVDGNRYIDFLQAGGPTLLGSNPPALREKVNEILERCGPVTGLLHEYEVKLAELVCQSMPGVDMLRLLGSGTEAVMG
;
A
#
# COMPACT_ATOMS: atom_id res chain seq x y z
N MET A 1 -11.30 0.47 42.66
CA MET A 1 -10.61 1.66 42.18
C MET A 1 -9.17 1.25 41.88
N ASN A 2 -8.90 1.00 40.61
CA ASN A 2 -7.59 0.53 40.18
C ASN A 2 -7.04 1.59 39.22
N ASP A 3 -6.17 2.44 39.75
CA ASP A 3 -5.45 3.48 39.03
C ASP A 3 -4.50 2.84 38.02
N ARG A 4 -4.99 2.49 36.85
CA ARG A 4 -4.14 2.21 35.70
C ARG A 4 -3.92 3.53 34.97
N GLN A 5 -2.78 4.15 35.21
CA GLN A 5 -2.31 5.25 34.37
C GLN A 5 -2.27 4.81 32.91
N PRO A 6 -2.73 5.64 31.97
CA PRO A 6 -2.64 5.33 30.56
C PRO A 6 -1.15 5.22 30.17
N HIS A 7 -0.75 4.04 29.68
CA HIS A 7 0.57 3.84 29.10
C HIS A 7 0.65 4.66 27.79
N SER A 8 1.19 5.84 27.88
CA SER A 8 1.56 6.64 26.73
C SER A 8 2.71 5.93 26.01
N LEU A 9 2.42 5.29 24.89
CA LEU A 9 3.40 4.70 23.97
C LEU A 9 4.36 5.74 23.37
N PHE A 10 4.13 7.03 23.61
CA PHE A 10 4.90 8.15 23.03
C PHE A 10 5.52 9.05 24.11
N LYS A 11 5.61 8.59 25.38
CA LYS A 11 6.20 9.40 26.45
C LYS A 11 7.67 9.73 26.25
N ASP A 12 8.37 9.01 25.37
CA ASP A 12 9.81 9.16 25.13
C ASP A 12 10.16 9.68 23.72
N ALA A 13 9.17 10.02 22.91
CA ALA A 13 9.44 10.74 21.68
C ALA A 13 9.67 12.22 22.04
N ALA A 14 10.93 12.62 22.11
CA ALA A 14 11.27 14.04 22.17
C ALA A 14 10.58 14.76 21.01
N PRO A 15 10.04 15.97 21.20
CA PRO A 15 9.47 16.74 20.10
C PRO A 15 10.57 16.92 19.05
N MET A 16 10.33 16.44 17.84
CA MET A 16 11.25 16.62 16.71
C MET A 16 11.49 18.11 16.54
N SER A 17 12.75 18.53 16.59
CA SER A 17 13.09 19.91 16.32
C SER A 17 12.71 20.28 14.89
N PRO A 18 12.31 21.52 14.61
CA PRO A 18 11.97 21.96 13.23
C PRO A 18 13.11 21.76 12.21
N SER A 19 14.34 21.53 12.68
CA SER A 19 15.51 21.27 11.84
C SER A 19 15.66 19.79 11.41
N GLU A 20 14.90 18.87 12.02
CA GLU A 20 14.96 17.43 11.72
C GLU A 20 13.88 16.97 10.71
N THR A 21 12.98 17.87 10.32
CA THR A 21 12.04 17.68 9.20
C THR A 21 12.67 18.06 7.85
N THR A 22 13.94 17.80 7.66
CA THR A 22 14.50 17.90 6.30
C THR A 22 13.97 16.75 5.47
N CYS A 23 13.14 17.05 4.48
CA CYS A 23 12.88 16.14 3.37
C CYS A 23 14.23 15.57 2.91
N ALA A 24 14.28 14.25 2.69
CA ALA A 24 15.47 13.56 2.21
C ALA A 24 16.01 14.10 0.86
N ILE A 25 15.24 14.97 0.21
CA ILE A 25 15.59 15.67 -1.02
C ILE A 25 15.88 17.13 -0.64
N SER A 26 17.15 17.46 -0.51
CA SER A 26 17.60 18.83 -0.20
C SER A 26 17.57 19.77 -1.40
N ASP A 27 17.68 19.24 -2.62
CA ASP A 27 17.68 20.00 -3.87
C ASP A 27 16.60 19.50 -4.82
N TRP A 28 15.55 20.28 -4.96
CA TRP A 28 14.52 20.05 -5.97
C TRP A 28 14.97 20.70 -7.28
N PRO A 29 14.98 19.96 -8.41
CA PRO A 29 15.22 20.57 -9.70
C PRO A 29 14.17 21.66 -9.97
N ASP A 30 14.61 22.75 -10.59
CA ASP A 30 13.70 23.78 -11.06
C ASP A 30 12.61 23.19 -11.96
N VAL A 31 11.39 23.72 -11.81
CA VAL A 31 10.18 23.20 -12.49
C VAL A 31 10.34 23.25 -14.02
N ASP A 32 10.93 24.33 -14.55
CA ASP A 32 11.14 24.47 -15.99
C ASP A 32 12.16 23.42 -16.50
N THR A 33 13.17 23.12 -15.73
CA THR A 33 14.13 22.04 -15.99
C THR A 33 13.44 20.68 -16.01
N LEU A 34 12.53 20.40 -15.07
CA LEU A 34 11.74 19.17 -15.06
C LEU A 34 10.87 19.06 -16.31
N TYR A 35 10.12 20.11 -16.65
CA TYR A 35 9.30 20.11 -17.85
C TYR A 35 10.12 19.98 -19.14
N ALA A 36 11.32 20.58 -19.22
CA ALA A 36 12.20 20.39 -20.36
C ALA A 36 12.60 18.92 -20.51
N ARG A 37 13.02 18.27 -19.43
CA ARG A 37 13.36 16.83 -19.42
C ARG A 37 12.16 15.94 -19.78
N PHE A 38 10.96 16.26 -19.31
CA PHE A 38 9.75 15.53 -19.71
C PHE A 38 9.45 15.68 -21.20
N ARG A 39 9.58 16.88 -21.77
CA ARG A 39 9.40 17.09 -23.22
C ARG A 39 10.42 16.30 -24.03
N GLU A 40 11.68 16.28 -23.62
CA GLU A 40 12.73 15.47 -24.27
C GLU A 40 12.38 13.97 -24.17
N LEU A 41 11.93 13.49 -23.02
CA LEU A 41 11.53 12.10 -22.83
C LEU A 41 10.35 11.71 -23.73
N VAL A 42 9.32 12.56 -23.80
CA VAL A 42 8.12 12.32 -24.63
C VAL A 42 8.43 12.43 -26.13
N ALA A 43 9.41 13.27 -26.52
CA ALA A 43 9.85 13.40 -27.90
C ALA A 43 10.69 12.20 -28.38
N GLN A 44 11.18 11.34 -27.48
CA GLN A 44 11.91 10.14 -27.88
C GLN A 44 10.96 9.17 -28.60
N PRO A 45 11.45 8.44 -29.60
CA PRO A 45 10.64 7.41 -30.25
C PRO A 45 10.19 6.38 -29.22
N MET A 46 8.90 6.03 -29.25
CA MET A 46 8.39 4.94 -28.45
C MET A 46 9.19 3.67 -28.72
N ARG A 47 9.70 3.05 -27.64
CA ARG A 47 10.36 1.75 -27.73
C ARG A 47 9.28 0.68 -27.56
N PRO A 48 8.75 0.08 -28.63
CA PRO A 48 7.73 -0.95 -28.51
C PRO A 48 8.31 -2.16 -27.77
N ILE A 49 7.44 -2.85 -27.02
CA ILE A 49 7.79 -4.16 -26.46
C ILE A 49 8.17 -5.07 -27.62
N ARG A 50 9.34 -5.67 -27.55
CA ARG A 50 9.78 -6.63 -28.55
C ARG A 50 8.90 -7.88 -28.48
N ARG A 51 8.02 -8.02 -29.45
CA ARG A 51 7.04 -9.12 -29.49
C ARG A 51 7.69 -10.50 -29.49
N GLU A 52 8.92 -10.61 -29.95
CA GLU A 52 9.71 -11.84 -29.94
C GLU A 52 9.99 -12.40 -28.52
N HIS A 53 9.94 -11.54 -27.48
CA HIS A 53 10.12 -11.97 -26.10
C HIS A 53 8.82 -12.37 -25.39
N LEU A 54 7.66 -12.04 -25.95
CA LEU A 54 6.36 -12.37 -25.33
C LEU A 54 6.14 -13.87 -25.11
N PRO A 55 6.49 -14.77 -26.05
CA PRO A 55 6.37 -16.21 -25.83
C PRO A 55 7.08 -16.69 -24.57
N ALA A 56 8.31 -16.24 -24.33
CA ALA A 56 9.06 -16.64 -23.15
C ALA A 56 8.40 -16.17 -21.83
N VAL A 57 7.78 -15.00 -21.84
CA VAL A 57 7.01 -14.51 -20.69
C VAL A 57 5.77 -15.34 -20.47
N MET A 58 5.02 -15.66 -21.55
CA MET A 58 3.82 -16.50 -21.48
C MET A 58 4.14 -17.91 -21.01
N ASP A 59 5.24 -18.50 -21.51
CA ASP A 59 5.73 -19.81 -21.08
C ASP A 59 6.08 -19.83 -19.59
N TYR A 60 6.66 -18.75 -19.05
CA TYR A 60 6.91 -18.63 -17.62
C TYR A 60 5.63 -18.78 -16.81
N PHE A 61 4.58 -18.02 -17.15
CA PHE A 61 3.28 -18.10 -16.47
C PHE A 61 2.67 -19.50 -16.59
N GLU A 62 2.71 -20.07 -17.80
CA GLU A 62 2.12 -21.39 -18.07
C GLU A 62 2.86 -22.52 -17.32
N GLN A 63 4.16 -22.42 -17.14
CA GLN A 63 4.95 -23.47 -16.47
C GLN A 63 4.98 -23.31 -14.94
N ARG A 64 4.93 -22.08 -14.43
CA ARG A 64 5.23 -21.80 -13.02
C ARG A 64 4.05 -21.25 -12.20
N CYS A 65 2.94 -20.89 -12.82
CA CYS A 65 1.83 -20.23 -12.13
C CYS A 65 0.50 -20.99 -12.30
N GLN A 66 0.54 -22.30 -12.26
CA GLN A 66 -0.64 -23.14 -12.51
C GLN A 66 -1.67 -23.08 -11.38
N GLY A 67 -1.27 -22.88 -10.13
CA GLY A 67 -2.15 -22.62 -9.00
C GLY A 67 -2.94 -21.32 -9.17
N SER A 68 -2.24 -20.25 -9.52
CA SER A 68 -2.85 -18.96 -9.83
C SER A 68 -3.81 -19.05 -11.00
N LYS A 69 -3.46 -19.79 -12.07
CA LYS A 69 -4.33 -20.03 -13.23
C LYS A 69 -5.64 -20.70 -12.82
N ARG A 70 -5.57 -21.80 -12.06
CA ARG A 70 -6.76 -22.52 -11.57
C ARG A 70 -7.66 -21.64 -10.70
N LEU A 71 -7.08 -20.85 -9.79
CA LEU A 71 -7.83 -19.93 -8.95
C LEU A 71 -8.49 -18.82 -9.78
N SER A 72 -7.80 -18.26 -10.78
CA SER A 72 -8.37 -17.27 -11.68
C SER A 72 -9.54 -17.83 -12.49
N GLU A 73 -9.44 -19.06 -12.99
CA GLU A 73 -10.53 -19.73 -13.70
C GLU A 73 -11.73 -20.00 -12.79
N ALA A 74 -11.49 -20.40 -11.55
CA ALA A 74 -12.56 -20.57 -10.56
C ALA A 74 -13.22 -19.22 -10.22
N ALA A 75 -12.43 -18.19 -10.00
CA ALA A 75 -12.91 -16.85 -9.68
C ALA A 75 -13.80 -16.26 -10.78
N ARG A 76 -13.46 -16.44 -12.04
CA ARG A 76 -14.28 -15.97 -13.18
C ARG A 76 -15.69 -16.51 -13.22
N LYS A 77 -15.97 -17.64 -12.56
CA LYS A 77 -17.31 -18.22 -12.50
C LYS A 77 -18.24 -17.48 -11.53
N VAL A 78 -17.68 -16.76 -10.56
CA VAL A 78 -18.43 -16.15 -9.45
C VAL A 78 -18.09 -14.67 -9.22
N ILE A 79 -17.02 -14.17 -9.85
CA ILE A 79 -16.58 -12.79 -9.76
C ILE A 79 -16.47 -12.19 -11.15
N PRO A 80 -17.16 -11.10 -11.46
CA PRO A 80 -17.02 -10.41 -12.74
C PRO A 80 -15.55 -10.05 -13.01
N GLY A 81 -15.00 -10.50 -14.15
CA GLY A 81 -13.58 -10.32 -14.48
C GLY A 81 -12.61 -11.22 -13.69
N GLY A 82 -13.09 -11.99 -12.70
CA GLY A 82 -12.29 -12.91 -11.88
C GLY A 82 -11.46 -12.24 -10.79
N VAL A 83 -11.65 -10.94 -10.55
CA VAL A 83 -10.94 -10.18 -9.50
C VAL A 83 -11.88 -9.18 -8.82
N GLN A 84 -11.65 -8.91 -7.53
CA GLN A 84 -12.45 -7.93 -6.78
C GLN A 84 -11.94 -6.49 -6.98
N HIS A 85 -10.68 -6.32 -7.38
CA HIS A 85 -10.08 -5.02 -7.55
C HIS A 85 -9.31 -4.93 -8.88
N ASN A 86 -9.48 -3.82 -9.60
CA ASN A 86 -8.88 -3.63 -10.93
C ASN A 86 -7.34 -3.70 -10.93
N LEU A 87 -6.67 -3.37 -9.83
CA LEU A 87 -5.21 -3.53 -9.69
C LEU A 87 -4.75 -4.99 -9.81
N ALA A 88 -5.62 -5.94 -9.51
CA ALA A 88 -5.32 -7.36 -9.64
C ALA A 88 -5.59 -7.91 -11.05
N PHE A 89 -6.18 -7.10 -11.95
CA PHE A 89 -6.50 -7.52 -13.31
C PHE A 89 -5.26 -7.49 -14.19
N ASN A 90 -4.59 -8.63 -14.32
CA ASN A 90 -3.33 -8.78 -15.07
C ASN A 90 -3.44 -9.84 -16.16
N HIS A 91 -2.64 -9.69 -17.21
CA HIS A 91 -2.50 -10.65 -18.30
C HIS A 91 -1.25 -11.52 -18.08
N PRO A 92 -1.29 -12.84 -18.33
CA PRO A 92 -2.37 -13.64 -18.91
C PRO A 92 -3.50 -13.96 -17.93
N PHE A 93 -3.24 -13.97 -16.65
CA PHE A 93 -4.18 -14.12 -15.54
C PHE A 93 -3.62 -13.49 -14.27
N PRO A 94 -4.45 -13.12 -13.29
CA PRO A 94 -4.00 -12.63 -12.00
C PRO A 94 -3.17 -13.66 -11.27
N LEU A 95 -2.06 -13.23 -10.64
CA LEU A 95 -1.33 -14.05 -9.68
C LEU A 95 -2.04 -14.05 -8.34
N ALA A 96 -2.21 -15.22 -7.76
CA ALA A 96 -2.81 -15.38 -6.43
C ALA A 96 -1.69 -15.43 -5.38
N MET A 97 -1.65 -14.43 -4.50
CA MET A 97 -0.63 -14.34 -3.45
C MET A 97 -1.04 -15.17 -2.23
N SER A 98 -0.08 -15.89 -1.65
CA SER A 98 -0.23 -16.66 -0.42
C SER A 98 0.45 -16.00 0.77
N GLU A 99 1.55 -15.28 0.53
CA GLU A 99 2.34 -14.65 1.58
C GLU A 99 2.85 -13.27 1.13
N ALA A 100 3.02 -12.39 2.11
CA ALA A 100 3.61 -11.07 1.92
C ALA A 100 4.47 -10.70 3.13
N GLU A 101 5.73 -10.32 2.90
CA GLU A 101 6.66 -9.92 3.95
C GLU A 101 7.65 -8.86 3.43
N GLY A 102 7.68 -7.70 4.10
CA GLY A 102 8.54 -6.60 3.69
C GLY A 102 8.29 -6.20 2.24
N ALA A 103 9.31 -6.29 1.40
CA ALA A 103 9.22 -5.99 -0.03
C ALA A 103 8.91 -7.22 -0.91
N TRP A 104 8.55 -8.35 -0.33
CA TRP A 104 8.37 -9.60 -1.05
C TRP A 104 6.94 -10.11 -0.99
N LEU A 105 6.48 -10.61 -2.13
CA LEU A 105 5.25 -11.37 -2.27
C LEU A 105 5.60 -12.80 -2.70
N THR A 106 4.86 -13.78 -2.18
CA THR A 106 4.96 -15.18 -2.62
C THR A 106 3.58 -15.60 -3.13
N ASP A 107 3.54 -16.17 -4.34
CA ASP A 107 2.29 -16.69 -4.90
C ASP A 107 1.97 -18.10 -4.37
N VAL A 108 0.79 -18.59 -4.71
CA VAL A 108 0.32 -19.93 -4.32
C VAL A 108 1.13 -21.07 -4.96
N ASP A 109 1.95 -20.77 -5.94
CA ASP A 109 2.84 -21.68 -6.63
C ASP A 109 4.27 -21.65 -6.06
N GLY A 110 4.53 -20.78 -5.05
CA GLY A 110 5.82 -20.64 -4.37
C GLY A 110 6.81 -19.70 -5.09
N ASN A 111 6.40 -19.00 -6.14
CA ASN A 111 7.27 -18.02 -6.79
C ASN A 111 7.32 -16.74 -5.96
N ARG A 112 8.51 -16.12 -5.87
CA ARG A 112 8.72 -14.88 -5.14
C ARG A 112 8.90 -13.69 -6.07
N TYR A 113 8.28 -12.57 -5.69
CA TYR A 113 8.28 -11.32 -6.45
C TYR A 113 8.63 -10.14 -5.55
N ILE A 114 9.28 -9.12 -6.13
CA ILE A 114 9.42 -7.83 -5.43
C ILE A 114 8.11 -7.05 -5.59
N ASP A 115 7.57 -6.58 -4.49
CA ASP A 115 6.31 -5.83 -4.46
C ASP A 115 6.52 -4.36 -4.84
N PHE A 116 6.39 -4.06 -6.13
CA PHE A 116 6.35 -2.68 -6.62
C PHE A 116 4.95 -2.06 -6.59
N LEU A 117 3.92 -2.85 -6.31
CA LEU A 117 2.55 -2.37 -6.23
C LEU A 117 2.21 -1.77 -4.87
N GLN A 118 2.75 -2.35 -3.79
CA GLN A 118 2.56 -1.91 -2.40
C GLN A 118 1.07 -1.67 -2.05
N ALA A 119 0.20 -2.58 -2.46
CA ALA A 119 -1.26 -2.49 -2.31
C ALA A 119 -1.86 -1.18 -2.88
N GLY A 120 -1.20 -0.54 -3.86
CA GLY A 120 -1.58 0.76 -4.40
C GLY A 120 -1.02 1.96 -3.61
N GLY A 121 -0.03 1.73 -2.73
CA GLY A 121 0.71 2.74 -2.00
C GLY A 121 0.66 2.71 -0.46
N PRO A 122 -0.33 2.08 0.21
CA PRO A 122 -0.45 2.17 1.67
C PRO A 122 0.62 1.39 2.45
N THR A 123 1.34 0.44 1.85
CA THR A 123 2.32 -0.40 2.56
C THR A 123 3.72 0.23 2.63
N LEU A 124 3.83 1.49 3.08
CA LEU A 124 5.11 2.21 3.18
C LEU A 124 6.15 1.52 4.07
N LEU A 125 5.71 0.77 5.07
CA LEU A 125 6.58 0.00 5.96
C LEU A 125 6.90 -1.41 5.44
N GLY A 126 6.50 -1.70 4.21
CA GLY A 126 6.48 -3.04 3.65
C GLY A 126 5.25 -3.83 4.07
N SER A 127 5.09 -5.02 3.49
CA SER A 127 3.98 -5.91 3.81
C SER A 127 4.19 -6.60 5.15
N ASN A 128 3.12 -6.72 5.91
CA ASN A 128 3.06 -7.49 7.16
C ASN A 128 4.15 -7.12 8.22
N PRO A 129 4.41 -5.82 8.51
CA PRO A 129 5.44 -5.44 9.47
C PRO A 129 5.09 -5.97 10.88
N PRO A 130 6.02 -6.65 11.59
CA PRO A 130 5.73 -7.33 12.85
C PRO A 130 5.11 -6.42 13.92
N ALA A 131 5.67 -5.25 14.14
CA ALA A 131 5.18 -4.30 15.15
C ALA A 131 3.73 -3.86 14.91
N LEU A 132 3.35 -3.63 13.64
CA LEU A 132 1.98 -3.28 13.28
C LEU A 132 1.04 -4.47 13.49
N ARG A 133 1.45 -5.66 13.05
CA ARG A 133 0.67 -6.90 13.21
C ARG A 133 0.40 -7.22 14.67
N GLU A 134 1.41 -7.15 15.51
CA GLU A 134 1.28 -7.38 16.95
C GLU A 134 0.29 -6.39 17.59
N LYS A 135 0.38 -5.11 17.23
CA LYS A 135 -0.53 -4.08 17.75
C LYS A 135 -1.97 -4.25 17.27
N VAL A 136 -2.14 -4.61 16.01
CA VAL A 136 -3.48 -4.91 15.46
C VAL A 136 -4.09 -6.12 16.16
N ASN A 137 -3.33 -7.20 16.37
CA ASN A 137 -3.82 -8.39 17.07
C ASN A 137 -4.22 -8.05 18.50
N GLU A 138 -3.42 -7.30 19.24
CA GLU A 138 -3.77 -6.83 20.60
C GLU A 138 -5.12 -6.10 20.64
N ILE A 139 -5.36 -5.23 19.63
CA ILE A 139 -6.59 -4.45 19.55
C ILE A 139 -7.77 -5.36 19.21
N LEU A 140 -7.59 -6.27 18.25
CA LEU A 140 -8.63 -7.22 17.85
C LEU A 140 -9.04 -8.15 18.98
N GLU A 141 -8.10 -8.60 19.80
CA GLU A 141 -8.39 -9.42 20.98
C GLU A 141 -9.20 -8.67 22.05
N ARG A 142 -8.95 -7.36 22.20
CA ARG A 142 -9.62 -6.53 23.22
C ARG A 142 -10.99 -6.00 22.79
N CYS A 143 -11.09 -5.55 21.53
CA CYS A 143 -12.22 -4.76 21.05
C CYS A 143 -12.99 -5.42 19.91
N GLY A 144 -12.44 -6.51 19.32
CA GLY A 144 -12.98 -7.07 18.09
C GLY A 144 -12.68 -6.18 16.86
N PRO A 145 -13.11 -6.60 15.65
CA PRO A 145 -12.75 -5.93 14.40
C PRO A 145 -13.44 -4.58 14.19
N VAL A 146 -14.65 -4.39 14.71
CA VAL A 146 -15.44 -3.16 14.55
C VAL A 146 -16.37 -2.96 15.74
N THR A 147 -16.31 -1.80 16.36
CA THR A 147 -17.24 -1.43 17.44
C THR A 147 -18.35 -0.48 16.97
N GLY A 148 -18.14 0.26 15.90
CA GLY A 148 -19.04 1.31 15.40
C GLY A 148 -19.16 2.54 16.31
N LEU A 149 -18.33 2.61 17.36
CA LEU A 149 -18.29 3.70 18.33
C LEU A 149 -16.91 4.33 18.33
N LEU A 150 -16.80 5.51 18.95
CA LEU A 150 -15.54 6.24 19.05
C LEU A 150 -14.45 5.42 19.77
N HIS A 151 -13.28 5.33 19.18
CA HIS A 151 -12.12 4.66 19.75
C HIS A 151 -10.97 5.64 19.98
N GLU A 152 -10.17 5.43 21.02
CA GLU A 152 -9.04 6.30 21.36
C GLU A 152 -8.02 6.47 20.23
N TYR A 153 -7.83 5.45 19.39
CA TYR A 153 -6.89 5.51 18.25
C TYR A 153 -7.37 6.41 17.11
N GLU A 154 -8.67 6.62 16.97
CA GLU A 154 -9.21 7.60 16.01
C GLU A 154 -8.79 9.01 16.40
N VAL A 155 -8.88 9.35 17.68
CA VAL A 155 -8.44 10.65 18.20
C VAL A 155 -6.94 10.81 18.05
N LYS A 156 -6.15 9.82 18.46
CA LYS A 156 -4.68 9.84 18.35
C LYS A 156 -4.20 10.00 16.90
N LEU A 157 -4.85 9.29 15.97
CA LEU A 157 -4.53 9.42 14.55
C LEU A 157 -4.82 10.84 14.05
N ALA A 158 -6.00 11.38 14.37
CA ALA A 158 -6.37 12.73 13.97
C ALA A 158 -5.39 13.77 14.53
N GLU A 159 -5.03 13.68 15.80
CA GLU A 159 -4.04 14.55 16.43
C GLU A 159 -2.67 14.49 15.74
N LEU A 160 -2.17 13.28 15.44
CA LEU A 160 -0.89 13.09 14.75
C LEU A 160 -0.90 13.70 13.34
N VAL A 161 -1.98 13.54 12.59
CA VAL A 161 -2.09 14.12 11.25
C VAL A 161 -2.12 15.64 11.33
N CYS A 162 -2.96 16.22 12.20
CA CYS A 162 -3.05 17.68 12.37
C CYS A 162 -1.72 18.28 12.83
N GLN A 163 -0.97 17.59 13.69
CA GLN A 163 0.36 18.05 14.12
C GLN A 163 1.42 17.97 13.02
N SER A 164 1.33 16.95 12.14
CA SER A 164 2.33 16.69 11.12
C SER A 164 2.10 17.45 9.82
N MET A 165 0.87 17.91 9.58
CA MET A 165 0.46 18.55 8.33
C MET A 165 -0.07 19.98 8.59
N PRO A 166 0.79 21.01 8.43
CA PRO A 166 0.36 22.39 8.56
C PRO A 166 -0.81 22.70 7.61
N GLY A 167 -1.88 23.29 8.15
CA GLY A 167 -3.09 23.59 7.39
C GLY A 167 -4.19 22.55 7.48
N VAL A 168 -3.98 21.46 8.21
CA VAL A 168 -5.02 20.48 8.58
C VAL A 168 -5.44 20.73 10.02
N ASP A 169 -6.61 21.33 10.23
CA ASP A 169 -7.15 21.61 11.57
C ASP A 169 -7.97 20.47 12.12
N MET A 170 -8.64 19.71 11.24
CA MET A 170 -9.51 18.59 11.60
C MET A 170 -9.41 17.48 10.56
N LEU A 171 -9.58 16.23 11.02
CA LEU A 171 -9.53 15.04 10.16
C LEU A 171 -10.75 14.16 10.35
N ARG A 172 -11.31 13.70 9.23
CA ARG A 172 -12.30 12.62 9.19
C ARG A 172 -11.88 11.57 8.19
N LEU A 173 -11.93 10.31 8.59
CA LEU A 173 -11.66 9.17 7.70
C LEU A 173 -12.94 8.74 6.99
N LEU A 174 -12.83 8.43 5.70
CA LEU A 174 -13.90 7.95 4.84
C LEU A 174 -13.44 6.68 4.10
N GLY A 175 -14.41 5.92 3.57
CA GLY A 175 -14.15 4.58 3.02
C GLY A 175 -13.41 4.58 1.67
N SER A 176 -13.39 5.69 0.96
CA SER A 176 -12.72 5.82 -0.33
C SER A 176 -12.27 7.26 -0.60
N GLY A 177 -11.32 7.41 -1.53
CA GLY A 177 -10.87 8.73 -1.98
C GLY A 177 -11.99 9.57 -2.59
N THR A 178 -12.93 8.95 -3.29
CA THR A 178 -14.11 9.64 -3.86
C THR A 178 -15.01 10.19 -2.75
N GLU A 179 -15.30 9.42 -1.73
CA GLU A 179 -16.06 9.87 -0.56
C GLU A 179 -15.33 10.99 0.19
N ALA A 180 -14.02 10.88 0.33
CA ALA A 180 -13.20 11.90 0.99
C ALA A 180 -13.18 13.25 0.25
N VAL A 181 -13.29 13.23 -1.08
CA VAL A 181 -13.37 14.46 -1.89
C VAL A 181 -14.77 15.07 -1.86
N MET A 182 -15.82 14.27 -1.64
CA MET A 182 -17.20 14.75 -1.57
C MET A 182 -17.64 15.15 -0.16
N GLY A 183 -16.94 14.72 0.89
CA GLY A 183 -17.23 15.02 2.28
C GLY A 183 -16.55 16.30 2.75
#